data_e5a97aca615c1e5ce0b560bfaf252c9f
#
_entry.id   e5a97aca615c1e5ce0b560bfaf252c9f
#
_cell.length_a   1.000
_cell.length_b   1.000
_cell.length_c   1.000
_cell.angle_alpha   90.00
_cell.angle_beta   90.00
_cell.angle_gamma   90.00
#
_symmetry.space_group_name_H-M   'P 1'
#
loop_
_entity.id
_entity.type
_entity.pdbx_description
1 polymer ?
#
loop_
_entity_poly.entity_id
_entity_poly.type
_entity_poly.pdbx_seq_one_letter_code
_entity_poly.pdbx_strand_id
1 'polypeptide(L)'
;ETIRDLAFGGVSTEDIIYELEKEGIIRGYKAVIDWDSFDDAYVSAIVELNVVPKADLGFEEVAEKVMSYHEVESVYLMSGSYDLNVVVKGKTLQDVARFVARELATIDSVTSTTTHFVMRRYKEMDVHLCDMEHDDRGQFLL
;
A
#
# COMPACT_ATOMS: atom_id res chain seq x y z
N GLU A 1 14.36 9.80 -10.22
CA GLU A 1 14.25 11.17 -10.74
C GLU A 1 13.51 12.02 -9.73
N THR A 2 14.16 13.05 -9.23
CA THR A 2 13.58 13.98 -8.26
C THR A 2 12.99 15.18 -8.99
N ILE A 3 12.02 15.85 -8.36
CA ILE A 3 11.42 17.10 -8.87
C ILE A 3 12.51 18.13 -9.24
N ARG A 4 13.71 18.05 -8.63
CA ARG A 4 14.88 18.86 -8.99
C ARG A 4 15.36 18.65 -10.43
N ASP A 5 15.19 17.44 -10.96
CA ASP A 5 15.64 17.11 -12.33
C ASP A 5 14.71 17.68 -13.40
N LEU A 6 13.51 18.10 -13.00
CA LEU A 6 12.53 18.76 -13.86
C LEU A 6 12.71 20.30 -13.93
N ALA A 7 13.55 20.86 -13.06
CA ALA A 7 13.79 22.31 -12.95
C ALA A 7 14.81 22.83 -13.97
N PHE A 8 14.60 22.54 -15.26
CA PHE A 8 15.38 23.14 -16.34
C PHE A 8 14.76 24.48 -16.77
N GLY A 9 15.54 25.57 -16.66
CA GLY A 9 15.21 26.82 -17.31
C GLY A 9 14.69 27.96 -16.42
N GLY A 10 15.06 28.04 -15.15
CA GLY A 10 14.77 29.24 -14.32
C GLY A 10 13.36 29.29 -13.69
N VAL A 11 12.62 28.20 -13.74
CA VAL A 11 11.34 28.03 -13.03
C VAL A 11 11.61 27.58 -11.60
N SER A 12 10.93 28.14 -10.59
CA SER A 12 11.11 27.74 -9.19
C SER A 12 10.54 26.34 -8.93
N THR A 13 11.09 25.65 -7.93
CA THR A 13 10.58 24.34 -7.50
C THR A 13 9.12 24.43 -7.06
N GLU A 14 8.73 25.51 -6.39
CA GLU A 14 7.37 25.76 -5.94
C GLU A 14 6.39 25.87 -7.12
N ASP A 15 6.79 26.55 -8.20
CA ASP A 15 5.96 26.70 -9.40
C ASP A 15 5.76 25.34 -10.10
N ILE A 16 6.80 24.51 -10.16
CA ILE A 16 6.72 23.17 -10.73
C ILE A 16 5.77 22.29 -9.90
N ILE A 17 5.90 22.32 -8.57
CA ILE A 17 5.02 21.56 -7.67
C ILE A 17 3.57 22.01 -7.86
N TYR A 18 3.33 23.31 -7.90
CA TYR A 18 2.00 23.88 -8.11
C TYR A 18 1.36 23.40 -9.42
N GLU A 19 2.09 23.45 -10.53
CA GLU A 19 1.57 22.98 -11.83
C GLU A 19 1.30 21.46 -11.82
N LEU A 20 2.17 20.64 -11.20
CA LEU A 20 1.98 19.21 -11.08
C LEU A 20 0.77 18.84 -10.21
N GLU A 21 0.50 19.61 -9.16
CA GLU A 21 -0.72 19.47 -8.35
C GLU A 21 -1.97 19.84 -9.15
N LYS A 22 -1.92 20.96 -9.85
CA LYS A 22 -3.03 21.44 -10.68
C LYS A 22 -3.39 20.49 -11.81
N GLU A 23 -2.38 19.87 -12.44
CA GLU A 23 -2.58 18.84 -13.45
C GLU A 23 -2.99 17.47 -12.88
N GLY A 24 -3.01 17.33 -11.55
CA GLY A 24 -3.35 16.09 -10.87
C GLY A 24 -2.29 14.99 -10.97
N ILE A 25 -1.06 15.36 -11.31
CA ILE A 25 0.09 14.44 -11.31
C ILE A 25 0.54 14.18 -9.88
N ILE A 26 0.71 15.25 -9.08
CA ILE A 26 0.86 15.11 -7.63
C ILE A 26 -0.52 15.04 -7.02
N ARG A 27 -0.84 13.91 -6.40
CA ARG A 27 -2.14 13.63 -5.80
C ARG A 27 -2.17 13.75 -4.29
N GLY A 28 -1.03 13.82 -3.64
CA GLY A 28 -0.94 13.93 -2.20
C GLY A 28 0.49 13.80 -1.71
N TYR A 29 0.65 13.98 -0.41
CA TYR A 29 1.93 13.87 0.29
C TYR A 29 1.76 12.93 1.48
N LYS A 30 2.74 12.11 1.72
CA LYS A 30 2.72 11.21 2.85
C LYS A 30 4.11 11.04 3.44
N ALA A 31 4.20 11.07 4.76
CA ALA A 31 5.44 10.73 5.46
C ALA A 31 5.66 9.22 5.41
N VAL A 32 6.90 8.80 5.18
CA VAL A 32 7.32 7.42 5.39
C VAL A 32 7.73 7.28 6.86
N ILE A 33 7.04 6.43 7.59
CA ILE A 33 7.20 6.27 9.04
C ILE A 33 7.63 4.85 9.35
N ASP A 34 8.66 4.70 10.17
CA ASP A 34 9.03 3.43 10.77
C ASP A 34 8.08 3.10 11.92
N TRP A 35 6.99 2.41 11.59
CA TRP A 35 5.97 2.04 12.57
C TRP A 35 6.46 1.03 13.61
N ASP A 36 7.50 0.25 13.29
CA ASP A 36 8.09 -0.71 14.24
C ASP A 36 8.77 -0.01 15.43
N SER A 37 9.16 1.27 15.24
CA SER A 37 9.72 2.13 16.29
C SER A 37 8.67 2.85 17.13
N PHE A 38 7.38 2.66 16.84
CA PHE A 38 6.25 3.30 17.53
C PHE A 38 5.50 2.30 18.42
N ASP A 39 5.13 2.72 19.65
CA ASP A 39 4.40 1.87 20.59
C ASP A 39 2.98 1.49 20.11
N ASP A 40 2.39 2.29 19.21
CA ASP A 40 1.10 2.05 18.57
C ASP A 40 1.24 1.55 17.12
N ALA A 41 2.18 0.64 16.87
CA ALA A 41 2.44 0.08 15.57
C ALA A 41 1.19 -0.58 14.96
N TYR A 42 0.94 -0.28 13.68
CA TYR A 42 -0.08 -0.98 12.91
C TYR A 42 0.46 -2.32 12.40
N VAL A 43 -0.41 -3.32 12.40
CA VAL A 43 -0.20 -4.53 11.63
C VAL A 43 -0.60 -4.26 10.19
N SER A 44 0.28 -4.61 9.26
CA SER A 44 0.01 -4.53 7.83
C SER A 44 -0.08 -5.91 7.21
N ALA A 45 -0.94 -6.04 6.23
CA ALA A 45 -1.07 -7.24 5.43
C ALA A 45 -1.21 -6.88 3.94
N ILE A 46 -0.68 -7.74 3.11
CA ILE A 46 -0.93 -7.72 1.67
C ILE A 46 -1.96 -8.81 1.39
N VAL A 47 -3.10 -8.40 0.84
CA VAL A 47 -4.20 -9.30 0.51
C VAL A 47 -4.31 -9.44 -1.00
N GLU A 48 -4.18 -10.65 -1.48
CA GLU A 48 -4.41 -11.00 -2.88
C GLU A 48 -5.89 -11.34 -3.07
N LEU A 49 -6.54 -10.69 -4.03
CA LEU A 49 -7.91 -10.98 -4.40
C LEU A 49 -7.96 -11.55 -5.81
N ASN A 50 -8.65 -12.68 -5.97
CA ASN A 50 -9.10 -13.16 -7.25
C ASN A 50 -10.52 -12.65 -7.49
N VAL A 51 -10.74 -12.03 -8.63
CA VAL A 51 -11.99 -11.35 -8.98
C VAL A 51 -12.50 -11.86 -10.32
N VAL A 52 -13.80 -12.19 -10.39
CA VAL A 52 -14.49 -12.40 -11.66
C VAL A 52 -15.26 -11.12 -11.97
N PRO A 53 -14.78 -10.30 -12.91
CA PRO A 53 -15.43 -9.03 -13.22
C PRO A 53 -16.78 -9.26 -13.90
N LYS A 54 -17.74 -8.38 -13.62
CA LYS A 54 -18.99 -8.32 -14.38
C LYS A 54 -18.72 -7.76 -15.78
N ALA A 55 -19.46 -8.25 -16.78
CA ALA A 55 -19.20 -8.05 -18.21
C ALA A 55 -19.02 -6.57 -18.64
N ASP A 56 -19.66 -5.64 -17.96
CA ASP A 56 -19.70 -4.22 -18.38
C ASP A 56 -18.88 -3.27 -17.49
N LEU A 57 -18.38 -3.71 -16.34
CA LEU A 57 -17.76 -2.84 -15.33
C LEU A 57 -16.28 -3.17 -15.02
N GLY A 58 -15.76 -4.28 -15.57
CA GLY A 58 -14.38 -4.67 -15.35
C GLY A 58 -14.02 -4.85 -13.87
N PHE A 59 -12.79 -4.48 -13.52
CA PHE A 59 -12.28 -4.54 -12.15
C PHE A 59 -12.54 -3.27 -11.34
N GLU A 60 -12.95 -2.18 -11.99
CA GLU A 60 -13.10 -0.85 -11.40
C GLU A 60 -14.14 -0.84 -10.28
N GLU A 61 -15.27 -1.50 -10.45
CA GLU A 61 -16.33 -1.57 -9.42
C GLU A 61 -15.79 -2.19 -8.11
N VAL A 62 -15.06 -3.29 -8.24
CA VAL A 62 -14.45 -3.96 -7.07
C VAL A 62 -13.38 -3.08 -6.46
N ALA A 63 -12.52 -2.48 -7.29
CA ALA A 63 -11.47 -1.59 -6.83
C ALA A 63 -12.04 -0.37 -6.08
N GLU A 64 -13.09 0.28 -6.61
CA GLU A 64 -13.78 1.40 -5.94
C GLU A 64 -14.36 0.98 -4.59
N LYS A 65 -15.00 -0.18 -4.54
CA LYS A 65 -15.53 -0.72 -3.28
C LYS A 65 -14.41 -0.95 -2.27
N VAL A 66 -13.32 -1.59 -2.69
CA VAL A 66 -12.17 -1.86 -1.82
C VAL A 66 -11.51 -0.56 -1.35
N MET A 67 -11.31 0.42 -2.24
CA MET A 67 -10.75 1.73 -1.88
C MET A 67 -11.60 2.52 -0.89
N SER A 68 -12.89 2.22 -0.77
CA SER A 68 -13.79 2.92 0.15
C SER A 68 -13.55 2.61 1.63
N TYR A 69 -12.84 1.54 1.95
CA TYR A 69 -12.54 1.15 3.33
C TYR A 69 -11.33 1.90 3.87
N HIS A 70 -11.45 2.41 5.09
CA HIS A 70 -10.36 3.16 5.73
C HIS A 70 -9.18 2.28 6.15
N GLU A 71 -9.40 0.98 6.30
CA GLU A 71 -8.36 -0.02 6.56
C GLU A 71 -7.45 -0.24 5.35
N VAL A 72 -7.92 0.12 4.16
CA VAL A 72 -7.19 -0.06 2.91
C VAL A 72 -6.25 1.11 2.67
N GLU A 73 -4.98 0.79 2.56
CA GLU A 73 -3.92 1.77 2.31
C GLU A 73 -3.59 1.90 0.82
N SER A 74 -3.59 0.78 0.10
CA SER A 74 -3.26 0.74 -1.33
C SER A 74 -4.03 -0.35 -2.06
N VAL A 75 -4.35 -0.10 -3.32
CA VAL A 75 -5.00 -1.06 -4.23
C VAL A 75 -4.29 -1.02 -5.57
N TYR A 76 -3.85 -2.17 -6.04
CA TYR A 76 -3.20 -2.32 -7.35
C TYR A 76 -3.89 -3.39 -8.18
N LEU A 77 -4.15 -3.09 -9.45
CA LEU A 77 -4.50 -4.12 -10.43
C LEU A 77 -3.22 -4.81 -10.90
N MET A 78 -3.21 -6.12 -10.80
CA MET A 78 -2.03 -6.95 -11.04
C MET A 78 -2.20 -7.82 -12.27
N SER A 79 -1.11 -8.08 -12.95
CA SER A 79 -1.01 -9.20 -13.90
C SER A 79 -0.36 -10.40 -13.20
N GLY A 80 -0.87 -11.61 -13.43
CA GLY A 80 -0.30 -12.81 -12.83
C GLY A 80 -1.37 -13.72 -12.24
N SER A 81 -1.05 -14.37 -11.12
CA SER A 81 -1.91 -15.40 -10.50
C SER A 81 -3.10 -14.86 -9.72
N TYR A 82 -3.16 -13.57 -9.47
CA TYR A 82 -4.28 -12.88 -8.82
C TYR A 82 -4.52 -11.51 -9.45
N ASP A 83 -5.66 -10.90 -9.16
CA ASP A 83 -6.14 -9.72 -9.88
C ASP A 83 -5.89 -8.40 -9.14
N LEU A 84 -6.18 -8.36 -7.84
CA LEU A 84 -5.96 -7.16 -7.02
C LEU A 84 -5.02 -7.45 -5.86
N ASN A 85 -4.04 -6.55 -5.68
CA ASN A 85 -3.19 -6.50 -4.50
C ASN A 85 -3.69 -5.36 -3.61
N VAL A 86 -4.10 -5.71 -2.40
CA VAL A 86 -4.67 -4.75 -1.43
C VAL A 86 -3.78 -4.71 -0.20
N VAL A 87 -3.23 -3.54 0.09
CA VAL A 87 -2.51 -3.32 1.34
C VAL A 87 -3.48 -2.85 2.40
N VAL A 88 -3.58 -3.62 3.47
CA VAL A 88 -4.51 -3.42 4.58
C VAL A 88 -3.75 -3.16 5.87
N LYS A 89 -4.27 -2.30 6.72
CA LYS A 89 -3.73 -2.01 8.05
C LYS A 89 -4.77 -2.21 9.13
N GLY A 90 -4.33 -2.62 10.30
CA GLY A 90 -5.16 -2.77 11.48
C GLY A 90 -4.32 -2.74 12.76
N LYS A 91 -4.96 -2.70 13.90
CA LYS A 91 -4.27 -2.68 15.20
C LYS A 91 -3.71 -4.05 15.58
N THR A 92 -4.43 -5.12 15.23
CA THR A 92 -4.05 -6.50 15.55
C THR A 92 -4.18 -7.41 14.34
N LEU A 93 -3.54 -8.57 14.38
CA LEU A 93 -3.71 -9.62 13.36
C LEU A 93 -5.17 -10.03 13.23
N GLN A 94 -5.89 -10.12 14.35
CA GLN A 94 -7.30 -10.49 14.38
C GLN A 94 -8.19 -9.43 13.72
N ASP A 95 -7.88 -8.15 13.90
CA ASP A 95 -8.63 -7.07 13.26
C ASP A 95 -8.50 -7.13 11.75
N VAL A 96 -7.28 -7.33 11.24
CA VAL A 96 -7.02 -7.50 9.81
C VAL A 96 -7.72 -8.75 9.27
N ALA A 97 -7.59 -9.90 9.94
CA ALA A 97 -8.22 -11.14 9.52
C ALA A 97 -9.75 -11.02 9.50
N ARG A 98 -10.34 -10.36 10.48
CA ARG A 98 -11.77 -10.08 10.55
C ARG A 98 -12.24 -9.17 9.42
N PHE A 99 -11.50 -8.12 9.15
CA PHE A 99 -11.78 -7.21 8.05
C PHE A 99 -11.78 -7.95 6.70
N VAL A 100 -10.76 -8.74 6.42
CA VAL A 100 -10.68 -9.53 5.19
C VAL A 100 -11.87 -10.48 5.08
N ALA A 101 -12.20 -11.21 6.13
CA ALA A 101 -13.25 -12.21 6.12
C ALA A 101 -14.66 -11.59 5.98
N ARG A 102 -14.90 -10.43 6.58
CA ARG A 102 -16.22 -9.80 6.60
C ARG A 102 -16.47 -8.83 5.47
N GLU A 103 -15.43 -8.12 5.03
CA GLU A 103 -15.58 -7.04 4.07
C GLU A 103 -15.05 -7.43 2.69
N LEU A 104 -13.82 -7.92 2.58
CA LEU A 104 -13.23 -8.23 1.28
C LEU A 104 -13.73 -9.56 0.70
N ALA A 105 -13.75 -10.63 1.49
CA ALA A 105 -14.17 -11.95 1.04
C ALA A 105 -15.68 -12.04 0.72
N THR A 106 -16.47 -11.11 1.20
CA THR A 106 -17.92 -11.07 0.98
C THR A 106 -18.36 -10.23 -0.22
N ILE A 107 -17.44 -9.58 -0.92
CA ILE A 107 -17.72 -8.88 -2.16
C ILE A 107 -18.09 -9.93 -3.22
N ASP A 108 -19.25 -9.76 -3.87
CA ASP A 108 -19.82 -10.76 -4.78
C ASP A 108 -18.86 -11.24 -5.88
N SER A 109 -18.06 -10.33 -6.42
CA SER A 109 -17.13 -10.63 -7.50
C SER A 109 -15.80 -11.25 -7.02
N VAL A 110 -15.55 -11.26 -5.72
CA VAL A 110 -14.34 -11.84 -5.14
C VAL A 110 -14.53 -13.33 -4.95
N THR A 111 -13.70 -14.13 -5.60
CA THR A 111 -13.78 -15.60 -5.56
C THR A 111 -12.87 -16.22 -4.52
N SER A 112 -11.73 -15.58 -4.24
CA SER A 112 -10.80 -16.02 -3.21
C SER A 112 -9.96 -14.88 -2.68
N THR A 113 -9.48 -15.02 -1.46
CA THR A 113 -8.56 -14.10 -0.80
C THR A 113 -7.39 -14.87 -0.23
N THR A 114 -6.18 -14.29 -0.31
CA THR A 114 -5.00 -14.80 0.37
C THR A 114 -4.35 -13.65 1.13
N THR A 115 -4.18 -13.81 2.43
CA THR A 115 -3.64 -12.77 3.30
C THR A 115 -2.21 -13.10 3.69
N HIS A 116 -1.30 -12.16 3.42
CA HIS A 116 0.11 -12.22 3.81
C HIS A 116 0.38 -11.11 4.83
N PHE A 117 0.70 -11.47 6.06
CA PHE A 117 1.07 -10.48 7.06
C PHE A 117 2.50 -10.00 6.85
N VAL A 118 2.69 -8.68 6.86
CA VAL A 118 4.03 -8.09 6.80
C VAL A 118 4.71 -8.29 8.15
N MET A 119 5.79 -9.06 8.16
CA MET A 119 6.55 -9.32 9.39
C MET A 119 7.51 -8.19 9.72
N ARG A 120 8.09 -7.57 8.68
CA ARG A 120 9.03 -6.44 8.82
C ARG A 120 9.15 -5.70 7.49
N ARG A 121 9.26 -4.38 7.56
CA ARG A 121 9.60 -3.53 6.43
C ARG A 121 11.07 -3.15 6.50
N TYR A 122 11.81 -3.47 5.44
CA TYR A 122 13.22 -3.08 5.31
C TYR A 122 13.38 -1.75 4.56
N LYS A 123 12.57 -1.57 3.55
CA LYS A 123 12.58 -0.37 2.70
C LYS A 123 11.16 -0.07 2.23
N GLU A 124 10.76 1.18 2.28
CA GLU A 124 9.45 1.65 1.85
C GLU A 124 9.61 2.93 1.04
N MET A 125 9.06 2.98 -0.17
CA MET A 125 9.12 4.16 -1.05
C MET A 125 10.52 4.80 -1.12
N ASP A 126 11.53 3.99 -1.38
CA ASP A 126 12.97 4.35 -1.44
C ASP A 126 13.62 4.77 -0.11
N VAL A 127 12.90 4.75 0.99
CA VAL A 127 13.43 5.05 2.32
C VAL A 127 13.79 3.76 3.07
N HIS A 128 15.02 3.68 3.56
CA HIS A 128 15.47 2.58 4.40
C HIS A 128 14.87 2.72 5.80
N LEU A 129 14.23 1.66 6.30
CA LEU A 129 13.58 1.62 7.61
C LEU A 129 14.40 0.90 8.69
N CYS A 130 15.50 0.27 8.30
CA CYS A 130 16.40 -0.41 9.23
C CYS A 130 17.85 -0.04 8.95
N ASP A 131 18.60 0.21 10.02
CA ASP A 131 20.06 0.30 9.97
C ASP A 131 20.62 -1.13 9.94
N MET A 132 21.04 -1.59 8.75
CA MET A 132 21.61 -2.93 8.58
C MET A 132 22.94 -3.10 9.30
N GLU A 133 23.61 -1.99 9.64
CA GLU A 133 24.90 -2.01 10.35
C GLU A 133 24.78 -2.33 11.85
N HIS A 134 23.58 -2.28 12.43
CA HIS A 134 23.33 -2.47 13.87
C HIS A 134 22.32 -3.58 14.18
N ASP A 135 21.93 -4.41 13.19
CA ASP A 135 21.02 -5.51 13.44
C ASP A 135 21.77 -6.77 13.90
N ASP A 136 22.13 -6.78 15.19
CA ASP A 136 22.73 -7.94 15.85
C ASP A 136 21.78 -9.15 16.00
N ARG A 137 20.50 -9.00 15.57
CA ARG A 137 19.49 -10.06 15.70
C ARG A 137 19.76 -11.29 14.84
N GLY A 138 20.60 -11.17 13.82
CA GLY A 138 21.06 -12.30 13.01
C GLY A 138 22.18 -13.14 13.64
N GLN A 139 22.83 -12.64 14.69
CA GLN A 139 23.95 -13.33 15.32
C GLN A 139 23.51 -14.40 16.33
N PHE A 140 22.25 -14.43 16.73
CA PHE A 140 21.69 -15.40 17.67
C PHE A 140 21.06 -16.63 17.03
N LEU A 141 21.12 -16.77 15.70
CA LEU A 141 20.56 -17.90 14.96
C LEU A 141 21.62 -18.93 14.50
N LEU A 142 22.82 -18.88 15.05
CA LEU A 142 23.87 -19.88 14.83
C LEU A 142 24.01 -20.77 16.05
#